data_8f6721915baca0d220f39a4b0bf0d8f6
#
_entry.id   8f6721915baca0d220f39a4b0bf0d8f6
#
_cell.length_a   1.000
_cell.length_b   1.000
_cell.length_c   1.000
_cell.angle_alpha   90.00
_cell.angle_beta   90.00
_cell.angle_gamma   90.00
#
_symmetry.space_group_name_H-M   'P 1'
#
loop_
_entity.id
_entity.type
_entity.pdbx_description
1 polymer ?
#
loop_
_entity_poly.entity_id
_entity_poly.type
_entity_poly.pdbx_seq_one_letter_code
_entity_poly.pdbx_strand_id
1 'polypeptide(L)'
;MDPTTRSLLYDRPDLYELVFPDADDALGTMCRTAFERYLPAPPRSVLDVGCGTGRLLEVLSTTIAECWGVDYLESNVAYARRVRPALLIRQGDMRAIRLGRTFDVVGCFGNALSYALTDRDLERTVETFAAHAHAGTLLIVDVLNARCYLDGDGFQERIEGTVDTPAFRATSVSIHSLERMSRRLKRTRVWHIPGQPDVQDYAEYRLLYPHELRQLLKAGGFEVAGMYDNRQFKDTDLAGSISAAPDVGGMRGRKLYAFARKR
;
A
#
# COMPACT_ATOMS: atom_id res chain seq x y z
N MET A 1 -7.10 2.54 -10.84
CA MET A 1 -5.81 2.17 -11.46
C MET A 1 -5.82 2.71 -12.87
N ASP A 2 -4.68 3.13 -13.39
CA ASP A 2 -4.57 3.53 -14.79
C ASP A 2 -4.88 2.31 -15.68
N PRO A 3 -5.72 2.42 -16.73
CA PRO A 3 -6.07 1.30 -17.61
C PRO A 3 -4.88 0.71 -18.37
N THR A 4 -3.74 1.41 -18.39
CA THR A 4 -2.49 0.90 -18.98
C THR A 4 -1.71 -0.01 -18.03
N THR A 5 -2.00 0.00 -16.74
CA THR A 5 -1.33 -0.89 -15.79
C THR A 5 -1.75 -2.34 -16.03
N ARG A 6 -0.77 -3.18 -16.34
CA ARG A 6 -0.92 -4.63 -16.52
C ARG A 6 0.09 -5.35 -15.64
N SER A 7 -0.29 -6.44 -15.04
CA SER A 7 0.63 -7.26 -14.27
C SER A 7 0.19 -8.72 -14.27
N LEU A 8 1.10 -9.61 -14.67
CA LEU A 8 0.89 -11.07 -14.60
C LEU A 8 0.35 -11.47 -13.22
N LEU A 9 0.93 -10.92 -12.17
CA LEU A 9 0.55 -11.27 -10.79
C LEU A 9 -0.82 -10.71 -10.39
N TYR A 10 -1.32 -9.67 -11.07
CA TYR A 10 -2.66 -9.14 -10.85
C TYR A 10 -3.71 -9.91 -11.63
N ASP A 11 -3.35 -10.41 -12.82
CA ASP A 11 -4.20 -11.31 -13.61
C ASP A 11 -4.21 -12.73 -13.02
N ARG A 12 -3.16 -13.10 -12.27
CA ARG A 12 -2.94 -14.40 -11.64
C ARG A 12 -2.65 -14.23 -10.14
N PRO A 13 -3.68 -13.91 -9.33
CA PRO A 13 -3.52 -13.73 -7.89
C PRO A 13 -3.03 -14.98 -7.15
N ASP A 14 -3.23 -16.16 -7.72
CA ASP A 14 -2.64 -17.41 -7.24
C ASP A 14 -1.10 -17.39 -7.33
N LEU A 15 -0.54 -16.85 -8.43
CA LEU A 15 0.90 -16.68 -8.57
C LEU A 15 1.43 -15.57 -7.65
N TYR A 16 0.64 -14.51 -7.43
CA TYR A 16 1.02 -13.44 -6.48
C TYR A 16 1.32 -14.00 -5.09
N GLU A 17 0.50 -14.91 -4.59
CA GLU A 17 0.70 -15.52 -3.27
C GLU A 17 1.92 -16.46 -3.23
N LEU A 18 2.24 -17.12 -4.33
CA LEU A 18 3.45 -17.95 -4.44
C LEU A 18 4.74 -17.11 -4.50
N VAL A 19 4.68 -15.97 -5.20
CA VAL A 19 5.83 -15.06 -5.36
C VAL A 19 6.16 -14.31 -4.07
N PHE A 20 5.15 -14.03 -3.25
CA PHE A 20 5.29 -13.26 -2.01
C PHE A 20 4.70 -14.01 -0.80
N PRO A 21 5.23 -15.18 -0.41
CA PRO A 21 4.61 -16.04 0.60
C PRO A 21 4.48 -15.37 1.98
N ASP A 22 5.47 -14.57 2.39
CA ASP A 22 5.56 -14.02 3.75
C ASP A 22 5.33 -12.49 3.81
N ALA A 23 4.79 -11.90 2.73
CA ALA A 23 4.72 -10.44 2.63
C ALA A 23 3.87 -9.78 3.73
N ASP A 24 2.87 -10.49 4.26
CA ASP A 24 1.87 -9.91 5.14
C ASP A 24 2.12 -10.13 6.63
N ASP A 25 2.99 -11.07 7.02
CA ASP A 25 3.32 -11.31 8.44
C ASP A 25 4.01 -10.10 9.09
N ALA A 26 5.02 -9.55 8.41
CA ALA A 26 5.70 -8.36 8.87
C ALA A 26 4.78 -7.13 8.87
N LEU A 27 3.85 -7.04 7.91
CA LEU A 27 2.87 -5.97 7.83
C LEU A 27 1.80 -6.12 8.92
N GLY A 28 1.33 -7.33 9.18
CA GLY A 28 0.42 -7.65 10.29
C GLY A 28 1.02 -7.31 11.65
N THR A 29 2.31 -7.60 11.84
CA THR A 29 3.04 -7.22 13.07
C THR A 29 3.12 -5.70 13.21
N MET A 30 3.44 -4.98 12.14
CA MET A 30 3.43 -3.51 12.13
C MET A 30 2.03 -2.97 12.49
N CYS A 31 0.97 -3.53 11.94
CA CYS A 31 -0.40 -3.12 12.25
C CYS A 31 -0.72 -3.31 13.74
N ARG A 32 -0.42 -4.49 14.30
CA ARG A 32 -0.64 -4.76 15.75
C ARG A 32 0.10 -3.77 16.64
N THR A 33 1.38 -3.52 16.35
CA THR A 33 2.16 -2.50 17.08
C THR A 33 1.56 -1.09 16.93
N ALA A 34 1.04 -0.75 15.74
CA ALA A 34 0.36 0.52 15.53
C ALA A 34 -0.94 0.63 16.32
N PHE A 35 -1.72 -0.44 16.43
CA PHE A 35 -2.95 -0.46 17.23
C PHE A 35 -2.65 -0.19 18.71
N GLU A 36 -1.66 -0.88 19.27
CA GLU A 36 -1.22 -0.68 20.66
C GLU A 36 -0.71 0.75 20.90
N ARG A 37 -0.01 1.33 19.93
CA ARG A 37 0.62 2.64 20.08
C ARG A 37 -0.35 3.80 19.86
N TYR A 38 -1.32 3.67 18.97
CA TYR A 38 -2.13 4.78 18.48
C TYR A 38 -3.62 4.66 18.77
N LEU A 39 -4.12 3.54 19.26
CA LEU A 39 -5.52 3.39 19.65
C LEU A 39 -5.66 3.25 21.17
N PRO A 40 -6.76 3.77 21.74
CA PRO A 40 -7.01 3.65 23.19
C PRO A 40 -7.43 2.23 23.61
N ALA A 41 -7.87 1.40 22.66
CA ALA A 41 -8.30 0.02 22.85
C ALA A 41 -8.09 -0.78 21.55
N PRO A 42 -8.06 -2.12 21.61
CA PRO A 42 -7.98 -2.95 20.41
C PRO A 42 -9.11 -2.65 19.41
N PRO A 43 -8.82 -2.52 18.11
CA PRO A 43 -9.84 -2.26 17.11
C PRO A 43 -10.78 -3.45 16.92
N ARG A 44 -12.05 -3.19 16.62
CA ARG A 44 -13.07 -4.19 16.38
C ARG A 44 -13.38 -4.35 14.88
N SER A 45 -13.01 -3.34 14.09
CA SER A 45 -13.29 -3.28 12.67
C SER A 45 -12.11 -2.67 11.89
N VAL A 46 -11.82 -3.24 10.72
CA VAL A 46 -10.81 -2.75 9.80
C VAL A 46 -11.33 -2.76 8.37
N LEU A 47 -11.02 -1.69 7.62
CA LEU A 47 -11.17 -1.61 6.18
C LEU A 47 -9.80 -1.50 5.54
N ASP A 48 -9.45 -2.40 4.61
CA ASP A 48 -8.26 -2.31 3.77
C ASP A 48 -8.67 -1.88 2.34
N VAL A 49 -8.20 -0.70 1.92
CA VAL A 49 -8.49 -0.12 0.61
C VAL A 49 -7.32 -0.41 -0.34
N GLY A 50 -7.55 -1.26 -1.33
CA GLY A 50 -6.53 -1.88 -2.18
C GLY A 50 -6.03 -3.19 -1.55
N CYS A 51 -6.93 -4.00 -1.02
CA CYS A 51 -6.62 -5.18 -0.21
C CYS A 51 -6.00 -6.35 -0.99
N GLY A 52 -5.94 -6.29 -2.32
CA GLY A 52 -5.44 -7.39 -3.15
C GLY A 52 -6.20 -8.70 -2.90
N THR A 53 -5.47 -9.76 -2.62
CA THR A 53 -6.03 -11.08 -2.33
C THR A 53 -6.58 -11.23 -0.89
N GLY A 54 -6.46 -10.19 -0.06
CA GLY A 54 -6.97 -10.17 1.31
C GLY A 54 -6.08 -10.85 2.36
N ARG A 55 -4.83 -11.19 2.05
CA ARG A 55 -3.93 -11.90 2.99
C ARG A 55 -3.68 -11.13 4.29
N LEU A 56 -3.42 -9.82 4.20
CA LEU A 56 -3.27 -9.01 5.40
C LEU A 56 -4.52 -9.04 6.28
N LEU A 57 -5.69 -8.94 5.66
CA LEU A 57 -6.95 -9.03 6.39
C LEU A 57 -7.16 -10.40 7.04
N GLU A 58 -6.72 -11.49 6.41
CA GLU A 58 -6.70 -12.82 7.02
C GLU A 58 -5.83 -12.86 8.28
N VAL A 59 -4.60 -12.30 8.21
CA VAL A 59 -3.72 -12.15 9.39
C VAL A 59 -4.38 -11.33 10.49
N LEU A 60 -5.05 -10.23 10.14
CA LEU A 60 -5.72 -9.35 11.11
C LEU A 60 -7.01 -9.96 11.68
N SER A 61 -7.70 -10.81 10.92
CA SER A 61 -8.95 -11.45 11.35
C SER A 61 -8.79 -12.40 12.53
N THR A 62 -7.54 -12.78 12.86
CA THR A 62 -7.25 -13.55 14.08
C THR A 62 -7.54 -12.77 15.36
N THR A 63 -7.60 -11.44 15.29
CA THR A 63 -7.79 -10.54 16.45
C THR A 63 -8.85 -9.48 16.22
N ILE A 64 -9.27 -9.23 14.99
CA ILE A 64 -10.29 -8.23 14.62
C ILE A 64 -11.52 -8.94 14.08
N ALA A 65 -12.67 -8.68 14.69
CA ALA A 65 -13.92 -9.38 14.37
C ALA A 65 -14.48 -9.03 12.99
N GLU A 66 -14.34 -7.76 12.55
CA GLU A 66 -14.88 -7.30 11.28
C GLU A 66 -13.76 -6.84 10.35
N CYS A 67 -13.42 -7.68 9.36
CA CYS A 67 -12.40 -7.41 8.36
C CYS A 67 -13.04 -7.22 6.99
N TRP A 68 -12.95 -5.97 6.49
CA TRP A 68 -13.46 -5.58 5.19
C TRP A 68 -12.31 -5.23 4.25
N GLY A 69 -12.46 -5.60 2.98
CA GLY A 69 -11.51 -5.24 1.94
C GLY A 69 -12.19 -4.69 0.70
N VAL A 70 -11.51 -3.77 0.04
CA VAL A 70 -11.90 -3.26 -1.28
C VAL A 70 -10.70 -3.37 -2.21
N ASP A 71 -10.89 -3.96 -3.39
CA ASP A 71 -9.88 -3.96 -4.44
C ASP A 71 -10.49 -3.56 -5.78
N TYR A 72 -9.69 -2.94 -6.63
CA TYR A 72 -10.13 -2.50 -7.96
C TYR A 72 -10.28 -3.68 -8.93
N LEU A 73 -9.42 -4.69 -8.79
CA LEU A 73 -9.32 -5.81 -9.71
C LEU A 73 -10.30 -6.93 -9.32
N GLU A 74 -11.21 -7.26 -10.24
CA GLU A 74 -12.14 -8.38 -10.04
C GLU A 74 -11.42 -9.72 -9.84
N SER A 75 -10.27 -9.93 -10.50
CA SER A 75 -9.43 -11.12 -10.33
C SER A 75 -9.01 -11.33 -8.86
N ASN A 76 -8.55 -10.26 -8.19
CA ASN A 76 -8.20 -10.28 -6.78
C ASN A 76 -9.43 -10.54 -5.89
N VAL A 77 -10.53 -9.84 -6.17
CA VAL A 77 -11.78 -9.96 -5.40
C VAL A 77 -12.36 -11.37 -5.48
N ALA A 78 -12.46 -11.92 -6.69
CA ALA A 78 -12.95 -13.29 -6.92
C ALA A 78 -12.06 -14.33 -6.25
N TYR A 79 -10.74 -14.17 -6.35
CA TYR A 79 -9.78 -15.03 -5.67
C TYR A 79 -9.93 -14.94 -4.15
N ALA A 80 -9.93 -13.73 -3.59
CA ALA A 80 -10.04 -13.52 -2.15
C ALA A 80 -11.32 -14.14 -1.58
N ARG A 81 -12.48 -13.91 -2.22
CA ARG A 81 -13.76 -14.50 -1.80
C ARG A 81 -13.74 -16.03 -1.82
N ARG A 82 -13.04 -16.63 -2.76
CA ARG A 82 -12.93 -18.09 -2.88
C ARG A 82 -12.05 -18.70 -1.80
N VAL A 83 -10.88 -18.09 -1.53
CA VAL A 83 -9.88 -18.68 -0.62
C VAL A 83 -10.03 -18.19 0.83
N ARG A 84 -10.69 -17.04 1.03
CA ARG A 84 -10.92 -16.37 2.34
C ARG A 84 -12.39 -15.98 2.51
N PRO A 85 -13.32 -16.96 2.50
CA PRO A 85 -14.77 -16.69 2.49
C PRO A 85 -15.30 -15.98 3.74
N ALA A 86 -14.53 -15.96 4.82
CA ALA A 86 -14.87 -15.24 6.06
C ALA A 86 -14.64 -13.72 5.94
N LEU A 87 -13.87 -13.26 4.96
CA LEU A 87 -13.59 -11.84 4.76
C LEU A 87 -14.68 -11.17 3.92
N LEU A 88 -14.99 -9.92 4.24
CA LEU A 88 -16.00 -9.14 3.52
C LEU A 88 -15.33 -8.31 2.41
N ILE A 89 -15.02 -8.96 1.28
CA ILE A 89 -14.30 -8.33 0.16
C ILE A 89 -15.27 -7.81 -0.90
N ARG A 90 -15.06 -6.55 -1.34
CA ARG A 90 -15.85 -5.92 -2.40
C ARG A 90 -14.96 -5.37 -3.51
N GLN A 91 -15.47 -5.42 -4.74
CA GLN A 91 -14.86 -4.70 -5.84
C GLN A 91 -15.20 -3.21 -5.72
N GLY A 92 -14.18 -2.34 -5.94
CA GLY A 92 -14.39 -0.92 -5.91
C GLY A 92 -13.14 -0.11 -6.23
N ASP A 93 -13.37 1.11 -6.67
CA ASP A 93 -12.30 2.09 -6.91
C ASP A 93 -12.05 2.88 -5.62
N MET A 94 -10.79 2.89 -5.15
CA MET A 94 -10.37 3.63 -3.96
C MET A 94 -10.72 5.12 -4.01
N ARG A 95 -10.90 5.69 -5.22
CA ARG A 95 -11.25 7.10 -5.42
C ARG A 95 -12.75 7.40 -5.25
N ALA A 96 -13.59 6.36 -5.19
CA ALA A 96 -15.04 6.58 -5.29
C ALA A 96 -15.90 5.67 -4.39
N ILE A 97 -15.36 4.54 -3.91
CA ILE A 97 -16.15 3.59 -3.13
C ILE A 97 -16.74 4.24 -1.88
N ARG A 98 -18.00 3.91 -1.58
CA ARG A 98 -18.71 4.31 -0.36
C ARG A 98 -19.47 3.09 0.17
N LEU A 99 -19.05 2.58 1.33
CA LEU A 99 -19.64 1.40 1.97
C LEU A 99 -20.79 1.76 2.92
N GLY A 100 -21.02 3.06 3.17
CA GLY A 100 -22.08 3.54 4.04
C GLY A 100 -21.84 3.25 5.54
N ARG A 101 -20.58 3.02 5.93
CA ARG A 101 -20.19 2.75 7.32
C ARG A 101 -18.78 3.22 7.61
N THR A 102 -18.44 3.31 8.90
CA THR A 102 -17.13 3.68 9.40
C THR A 102 -16.46 2.51 10.12
N PHE A 103 -15.14 2.61 10.32
CA PHE A 103 -14.29 1.57 10.89
C PHE A 103 -13.33 2.16 11.94
N ASP A 104 -12.88 1.32 12.88
CA ASP A 104 -11.87 1.72 13.86
C ASP A 104 -10.49 1.93 13.21
N VAL A 105 -10.22 1.14 12.16
CA VAL A 105 -9.01 1.23 11.36
C VAL A 105 -9.36 1.31 9.87
N VAL A 106 -8.75 2.24 9.16
CA VAL A 106 -8.72 2.28 7.69
C VAL A 106 -7.27 2.10 7.24
N GLY A 107 -7.03 1.13 6.38
CA GLY A 107 -5.72 0.82 5.82
C GLY A 107 -5.66 1.04 4.32
N CYS A 108 -4.47 1.37 3.81
CA CYS A 108 -4.16 1.35 2.39
C CYS A 108 -2.69 0.91 2.24
N PHE A 109 -2.49 -0.37 1.97
CA PHE A 109 -1.19 -1.03 2.06
C PHE A 109 -0.63 -1.46 0.70
N GLY A 110 0.63 -1.93 0.70
CA GLY A 110 1.25 -2.46 -0.52
C GLY A 110 1.52 -1.43 -1.60
N ASN A 111 1.65 -0.15 -1.26
CA ASN A 111 1.73 1.00 -2.16
C ASN A 111 0.46 1.23 -2.99
N ALA A 112 -0.70 0.77 -2.57
CA ALA A 112 -1.93 0.92 -3.33
C ALA A 112 -2.24 2.41 -3.62
N LEU A 113 -2.00 3.31 -2.64
CA LEU A 113 -2.15 4.75 -2.85
C LEU A 113 -1.21 5.31 -3.93
N SER A 114 -0.04 4.70 -4.17
CA SER A 114 0.88 5.14 -5.23
C SER A 114 0.33 4.96 -6.66
N TYR A 115 -0.74 4.20 -6.84
CA TYR A 115 -1.47 4.12 -8.11
C TYR A 115 -2.42 5.30 -8.36
N ALA A 116 -2.63 6.20 -7.40
CA ALA A 116 -3.29 7.48 -7.59
C ALA A 116 -2.29 8.46 -8.22
N LEU A 117 -2.25 8.51 -9.56
CA LEU A 117 -1.20 9.21 -10.31
C LEU A 117 -1.34 10.72 -10.32
N THR A 118 -2.54 11.26 -10.11
CA THR A 118 -2.81 12.70 -10.10
C THR A 118 -3.13 13.19 -8.68
N ASP A 119 -2.92 14.48 -8.45
CA ASP A 119 -3.27 15.09 -7.15
C ASP A 119 -4.76 14.93 -6.85
N ARG A 120 -5.61 15.07 -7.88
CA ARG A 120 -7.05 14.83 -7.76
C ARG A 120 -7.40 13.37 -7.37
N ASP A 121 -6.67 12.39 -7.91
CA ASP A 121 -6.88 10.99 -7.53
C ASP A 121 -6.47 10.74 -6.07
N LEU A 122 -5.37 11.35 -5.62
CA LEU A 122 -4.93 11.31 -4.24
C LEU A 122 -5.97 11.93 -3.30
N GLU A 123 -6.47 13.13 -3.62
CA GLU A 123 -7.51 13.83 -2.85
C GLU A 123 -8.77 12.97 -2.73
N ARG A 124 -9.30 12.45 -3.85
CA ARG A 124 -10.50 11.59 -3.87
C ARG A 124 -10.30 10.31 -3.08
N THR A 125 -9.08 9.75 -3.09
CA THR A 125 -8.78 8.56 -2.30
C THR A 125 -8.79 8.89 -0.81
N VAL A 126 -8.22 10.02 -0.40
CA VAL A 126 -8.26 10.46 1.00
C VAL A 126 -9.69 10.84 1.44
N GLU A 127 -10.51 11.41 0.56
CA GLU A 127 -11.95 11.60 0.81
C GLU A 127 -12.67 10.25 1.06
N THR A 128 -12.26 9.20 0.35
CA THR A 128 -12.76 7.84 0.62
C THR A 128 -12.34 7.36 2.00
N PHE A 129 -11.08 7.54 2.40
CA PHE A 129 -10.66 7.19 3.76
C PHE A 129 -11.47 7.94 4.81
N ALA A 130 -11.69 9.25 4.58
CA ALA A 130 -12.46 10.10 5.50
C ALA A 130 -13.93 9.67 5.61
N ALA A 131 -14.55 9.26 4.49
CA ALA A 131 -15.93 8.77 4.47
C ALA A 131 -16.14 7.44 5.22
N HIS A 132 -15.07 6.68 5.44
CA HIS A 132 -15.07 5.42 6.19
C HIS A 132 -14.45 5.54 7.60
N ALA A 133 -14.18 6.77 8.05
CA ALA A 133 -13.59 7.05 9.34
C ALA A 133 -14.57 7.82 10.26
N HIS A 134 -14.65 7.44 11.51
CA HIS A 134 -15.25 8.23 12.60
C HIS A 134 -14.16 8.97 13.38
N ALA A 135 -14.53 9.87 14.28
CA ALA A 135 -13.57 10.54 15.14
C ALA A 135 -12.77 9.51 15.96
N GLY A 136 -11.44 9.57 15.87
CA GLY A 136 -10.53 8.63 16.51
C GLY A 136 -10.12 7.42 15.67
N THR A 137 -10.71 7.18 14.49
CA THR A 137 -10.26 6.14 13.55
C THR A 137 -8.78 6.28 13.25
N LEU A 138 -8.03 5.18 13.30
CA LEU A 138 -6.63 5.11 12.87
C LEU A 138 -6.57 4.84 11.37
N LEU A 139 -5.95 5.75 10.62
CA LEU A 139 -5.57 5.56 9.23
C LEU A 139 -4.12 5.10 9.15
N ILE A 140 -3.86 4.02 8.41
CA ILE A 140 -2.50 3.52 8.13
C ILE A 140 -2.30 3.46 6.62
N VAL A 141 -1.29 4.16 6.12
CA VAL A 141 -1.01 4.22 4.68
C VAL A 141 0.47 3.96 4.43
N ASP A 142 0.81 3.15 3.43
CA ASP A 142 2.16 3.09 2.91
C ASP A 142 2.23 3.55 1.44
N VAL A 143 3.30 4.28 1.11
CA VAL A 143 3.56 4.81 -0.23
C VAL A 143 5.03 4.72 -0.59
N LEU A 144 5.34 4.83 -1.88
CA LEU A 144 6.72 4.97 -2.34
C LEU A 144 7.25 6.37 -2.00
N ASN A 145 8.43 6.39 -1.39
CA ASN A 145 9.07 7.59 -0.86
C ASN A 145 9.84 8.36 -1.94
N ALA A 146 9.35 9.52 -2.36
CA ALA A 146 10.01 10.36 -3.35
C ALA A 146 11.47 10.68 -2.99
N ARG A 147 11.76 10.92 -1.71
CA ARG A 147 13.12 11.21 -1.24
C ARG A 147 14.11 10.09 -1.54
N CYS A 148 13.70 8.84 -1.39
CA CYS A 148 14.54 7.68 -1.69
C CYS A 148 14.89 7.61 -3.18
N TYR A 149 13.90 7.80 -4.04
CA TYR A 149 14.03 7.59 -5.49
C TYR A 149 14.55 8.81 -6.23
N LEU A 150 14.21 10.03 -5.82
CA LEU A 150 14.53 11.25 -6.54
C LEU A 150 15.78 11.96 -6.00
N ASP A 151 16.00 11.90 -4.68
CA ASP A 151 17.06 12.64 -3.99
C ASP A 151 18.13 11.72 -3.40
N GLY A 152 17.88 10.41 -3.36
CA GLY A 152 18.76 9.39 -2.77
C GLY A 152 19.21 8.34 -3.78
N ASP A 153 19.82 7.27 -3.26
CA ASP A 153 20.41 6.19 -4.03
C ASP A 153 19.46 4.99 -4.23
N GLY A 154 18.17 5.15 -3.88
CA GLY A 154 17.18 4.07 -3.92
C GLY A 154 16.67 3.71 -5.30
N PHE A 155 16.97 4.53 -6.31
CA PHE A 155 16.59 4.22 -7.69
C PHE A 155 17.55 3.18 -8.30
N GLN A 156 16.95 2.15 -8.88
CA GLN A 156 17.65 1.13 -9.65
C GLN A 156 16.95 1.01 -11.01
N GLU A 157 17.68 1.30 -12.09
CA GLU A 157 17.14 1.26 -13.44
C GLU A 157 16.76 -0.18 -13.85
N ARG A 158 17.58 -1.15 -13.48
CA ARG A 158 17.39 -2.56 -13.81
C ARG A 158 17.34 -3.41 -12.56
N ILE A 159 16.30 -4.23 -12.43
CA ILE A 159 16.16 -5.21 -11.35
C ILE A 159 15.82 -6.55 -11.99
N GLU A 160 16.58 -7.58 -11.63
CA GLU A 160 16.32 -8.96 -12.00
C GLU A 160 15.72 -9.71 -10.81
N GLY A 161 14.82 -10.62 -11.10
CA GLY A 161 14.18 -11.45 -10.09
C GLY A 161 14.06 -12.89 -10.55
N THR A 162 14.12 -13.81 -9.60
CA THR A 162 13.88 -15.23 -9.82
C THR A 162 12.83 -15.72 -8.84
N VAL A 163 11.87 -16.46 -9.36
CA VAL A 163 10.92 -17.23 -8.57
C VAL A 163 11.19 -18.70 -8.84
N ASP A 164 11.49 -19.45 -7.81
CA ASP A 164 11.73 -20.91 -7.91
C ASP A 164 10.99 -21.60 -6.77
N THR A 165 9.77 -22.00 -7.05
CA THR A 165 8.94 -22.79 -6.14
C THR A 165 8.52 -24.11 -6.82
N PRO A 166 8.11 -25.13 -6.09
CA PRO A 166 7.62 -26.37 -6.70
C PRO A 166 6.43 -26.14 -7.67
N ALA A 167 5.63 -25.10 -7.43
CA ALA A 167 4.42 -24.80 -8.19
C ALA A 167 4.63 -23.79 -9.33
N PHE A 168 5.70 -22.96 -9.25
CA PHE A 168 5.93 -21.91 -10.23
C PHE A 168 7.40 -21.54 -10.32
N ARG A 169 7.93 -21.53 -11.55
CA ARG A 169 9.28 -21.06 -11.87
C ARG A 169 9.23 -19.98 -12.92
N ALA A 170 9.94 -18.90 -12.68
CA ALA A 170 10.07 -17.80 -13.63
C ALA A 170 11.29 -16.93 -13.31
N THR A 171 11.84 -16.27 -14.31
CA THR A 171 12.73 -15.14 -14.13
C THR A 171 12.05 -13.88 -14.61
N SER A 172 12.47 -12.74 -14.11
CA SER A 172 11.94 -11.45 -14.57
C SER A 172 13.04 -10.41 -14.67
N VAL A 173 12.89 -9.52 -15.64
CA VAL A 173 13.71 -8.33 -15.79
C VAL A 173 12.79 -7.12 -15.74
N SER A 174 13.00 -6.27 -14.78
CA SER A 174 12.28 -5.00 -14.62
C SER A 174 13.19 -3.84 -15.03
N ILE A 175 12.71 -3.01 -15.92
CA ILE A 175 13.35 -1.73 -16.28
C ILE A 175 12.50 -0.62 -15.67
N HIS A 176 13.16 0.25 -14.93
CA HIS A 176 12.55 1.40 -14.28
C HIS A 176 13.02 2.70 -14.92
N SER A 177 12.14 3.69 -14.97
CA SER A 177 12.47 5.06 -15.32
C SER A 177 11.79 6.05 -14.39
N LEU A 178 12.45 7.19 -14.16
CA LEU A 178 11.94 8.26 -13.30
C LEU A 178 11.53 9.47 -14.14
N GLU A 179 10.29 9.85 -14.04
CA GLU A 179 9.79 11.11 -14.55
C GLU A 179 9.79 12.13 -13.40
N ARG A 180 10.87 12.93 -13.33
CA ARG A 180 11.13 13.79 -12.16
C ARG A 180 10.09 14.90 -12.00
N MET A 181 9.63 15.52 -13.09
CA MET A 181 8.65 16.61 -13.05
C MET A 181 7.30 16.18 -12.49
N SER A 182 6.80 15.03 -12.92
CA SER A 182 5.54 14.46 -12.44
C SER A 182 5.71 13.57 -11.21
N ARG A 183 6.95 13.34 -10.76
CA ARG A 183 7.31 12.44 -9.66
C ARG A 183 6.70 11.04 -9.84
N ARG A 184 6.93 10.45 -11.01
CA ARG A 184 6.45 9.11 -11.34
C ARG A 184 7.60 8.14 -11.52
N LEU A 185 7.44 6.97 -10.94
CA LEU A 185 8.26 5.79 -11.21
C LEU A 185 7.49 4.91 -12.20
N LYS A 186 8.06 4.70 -13.39
CA LYS A 186 7.52 3.78 -14.40
C LYS A 186 8.30 2.48 -14.35
N ARG A 187 7.62 1.37 -14.49
CA ARG A 187 8.21 0.04 -14.56
C ARG A 187 7.66 -0.72 -15.76
N THR A 188 8.55 -1.18 -16.62
CA THR A 188 8.27 -2.26 -17.56
C THR A 188 8.97 -3.52 -17.06
N ARG A 189 8.28 -4.64 -17.00
CA ARG A 189 8.86 -5.92 -16.60
C ARG A 189 8.51 -7.00 -17.60
N VAL A 190 9.50 -7.82 -17.92
CA VAL A 190 9.31 -9.03 -18.75
C VAL A 190 9.49 -10.24 -17.86
N TRP A 191 8.53 -11.13 -17.89
CA TRP A 191 8.56 -12.44 -17.26
C TRP A 191 8.91 -13.51 -18.28
N HIS A 192 9.90 -14.33 -17.97
CA HIS A 192 10.29 -15.51 -18.72
C HIS A 192 9.85 -16.75 -17.94
N ILE A 193 8.82 -17.41 -18.44
CA ILE A 193 8.25 -18.62 -17.84
C ILE A 193 8.63 -19.80 -18.73
N PRO A 194 9.31 -20.85 -18.22
CA PRO A 194 9.72 -21.99 -19.04
C PRO A 194 8.56 -22.59 -19.84
N GLY A 195 8.74 -22.73 -21.15
CA GLY A 195 7.73 -23.32 -22.06
C GLY A 195 6.54 -22.41 -22.40
N GLN A 196 6.58 -21.13 -22.02
CA GLN A 196 5.54 -20.15 -22.36
C GLN A 196 6.15 -18.92 -23.06
N PRO A 197 5.37 -18.19 -23.86
CA PRO A 197 5.79 -16.88 -24.36
C PRO A 197 6.06 -15.91 -23.22
N ASP A 198 6.97 -14.97 -23.43
CA ASP A 198 7.26 -13.89 -22.51
C ASP A 198 6.02 -13.06 -22.21
N VAL A 199 5.84 -12.70 -20.93
CA VAL A 199 4.72 -11.85 -20.48
C VAL A 199 5.27 -10.49 -20.07
N GLN A 200 4.71 -9.44 -20.65
CA GLN A 200 5.12 -8.07 -20.34
C GLN A 200 4.15 -7.39 -19.38
N ASP A 201 4.69 -6.85 -18.31
CA ASP A 201 4.01 -6.01 -17.31
C ASP A 201 4.35 -4.54 -17.51
N TYR A 202 3.40 -3.68 -17.17
CA TYR A 202 3.61 -2.24 -17.06
C TYR A 202 2.93 -1.68 -15.83
N ALA A 203 3.61 -0.77 -15.12
CA ALA A 203 3.02 -0.04 -14.00
C ALA A 203 3.63 1.35 -13.85
N GLU A 204 2.83 2.30 -13.42
CA GLU A 204 3.25 3.63 -12.96
C GLU A 204 2.87 3.83 -11.50
N TYR A 205 3.75 4.55 -10.78
CA TYR A 205 3.57 4.87 -9.38
C TYR A 205 3.86 6.34 -9.13
N ARG A 206 2.97 7.00 -8.42
CA ARG A 206 3.24 8.32 -7.85
C ARG A 206 4.17 8.18 -6.66
N LEU A 207 5.23 8.99 -6.65
CA LEU A 207 6.15 9.13 -5.53
C LEU A 207 5.70 10.33 -4.69
N LEU A 208 5.67 10.17 -3.37
CA LEU A 208 5.28 11.23 -2.44
C LEU A 208 6.43 11.55 -1.47
N TYR A 209 6.68 12.83 -1.27
CA TYR A 209 7.55 13.28 -0.19
C TYR A 209 6.82 13.17 1.18
N PRO A 210 7.55 13.03 2.30
CA PRO A 210 6.94 12.98 3.62
C PRO A 210 6.02 14.17 3.92
N HIS A 211 6.41 15.38 3.54
CA HIS A 211 5.61 16.59 3.75
C HIS A 211 4.34 16.61 2.90
N GLU A 212 4.41 16.15 1.65
CA GLU A 212 3.23 16.06 0.76
C GLU A 212 2.20 15.08 1.32
N LEU A 213 2.65 13.88 1.73
CA LEU A 213 1.76 12.89 2.34
C LEU A 213 1.10 13.46 3.60
N ARG A 214 1.87 14.17 4.45
CA ARG A 214 1.32 14.82 5.64
C ARG A 214 0.27 15.87 5.30
N GLN A 215 0.54 16.74 4.31
CA GLN A 215 -0.41 17.78 3.90
C GLN A 215 -1.68 17.17 3.32
N LEU A 216 -1.56 16.15 2.48
CA LEU A 216 -2.67 15.41 1.88
C LEU A 216 -3.59 14.80 2.96
N LEU A 217 -3.01 14.10 3.94
CA LEU A 217 -3.77 13.50 5.03
C LEU A 217 -4.44 14.55 5.92
N LYS A 218 -3.74 15.66 6.21
CA LYS A 218 -4.29 16.78 6.97
C LYS A 218 -5.48 17.43 6.27
N ALA A 219 -5.40 17.63 4.94
CA ALA A 219 -6.51 18.16 4.14
C ALA A 219 -7.75 17.25 4.20
N GLY A 220 -7.59 15.93 4.29
CA GLY A 220 -8.67 14.96 4.51
C GLY A 220 -9.19 14.87 5.95
N GLY A 221 -8.71 15.74 6.86
CA GLY A 221 -9.13 15.76 8.27
C GLY A 221 -8.48 14.70 9.14
N PHE A 222 -7.27 14.24 8.77
CA PHE A 222 -6.46 13.33 9.56
C PHE A 222 -5.26 14.05 10.17
N GLU A 223 -4.98 13.80 11.43
CA GLU A 223 -3.78 14.27 12.11
C GLU A 223 -2.73 13.17 12.12
N VAL A 224 -1.56 13.42 11.52
CA VAL A 224 -0.46 12.45 11.47
C VAL A 224 0.18 12.33 12.86
N ALA A 225 -0.03 11.18 13.49
CA ALA A 225 0.51 10.83 14.79
C ALA A 225 1.91 10.20 14.71
N GLY A 226 2.26 9.61 13.57
CA GLY A 226 3.58 9.03 13.31
C GLY A 226 3.82 8.85 11.82
N MET A 227 5.10 8.97 11.40
CA MET A 227 5.53 8.66 10.04
C MET A 227 6.94 8.10 10.08
N TYR A 228 7.15 6.98 9.39
CA TYR A 228 8.41 6.24 9.40
C TYR A 228 8.73 5.75 7.99
N ASP A 229 10.00 5.47 7.73
CA ASP A 229 10.45 4.82 6.49
C ASP A 229 10.77 3.34 6.67
N ASN A 230 10.37 2.78 7.80
CA ASN A 230 10.54 1.37 8.16
C ASN A 230 9.33 0.86 8.96
N ARG A 231 9.16 -0.48 9.02
CA ARG A 231 8.05 -1.13 9.71
C ARG A 231 8.27 -1.34 11.21
N GLN A 232 9.48 -1.05 11.71
CA GLN A 232 9.88 -1.26 13.10
C GLN A 232 9.68 -0.02 13.97
N PHE A 233 9.12 1.06 13.44
CA PHE A 233 8.94 2.35 14.12
C PHE A 233 10.23 2.92 14.71
N LYS A 234 11.35 2.59 14.06
CA LYS A 234 12.63 3.16 14.43
C LYS A 234 12.73 4.56 13.86
N ASP A 235 13.11 5.51 14.70
CA ASP A 235 13.47 6.84 14.24
C ASP A 235 14.77 6.71 13.42
N THR A 236 14.66 6.93 12.12
CA THR A 236 15.82 7.05 11.25
C THR A 236 16.30 8.49 11.34
N ASP A 237 17.24 8.71 12.23
CA ASP A 237 18.03 9.95 12.49
C ASP A 237 17.29 11.18 13.00
N LEU A 238 15.98 11.17 13.18
CA LEU A 238 15.31 12.35 13.69
C LEU A 238 14.08 11.99 14.51
N ALA A 239 14.31 11.75 15.76
CA ALA A 239 13.31 11.90 16.81
C ALA A 239 12.75 13.31 16.79
N GLY A 240 12.17 13.79 15.88
CA GLY A 240 11.73 15.17 15.75
C GLY A 240 11.21 15.50 14.36
N SER A 241 11.39 14.64 13.40
CA SER A 241 10.90 14.90 12.04
C SER A 241 9.36 14.86 11.92
N ILE A 242 8.66 14.50 12.99
CA ILE A 242 7.22 14.77 13.14
C ILE A 242 6.98 16.23 13.53
N SER A 243 8.00 16.93 14.07
CA SER A 243 7.94 18.34 14.40
C SER A 243 8.19 19.22 13.19
N ALA A 244 7.74 20.44 13.26
CA ALA A 244 7.59 21.50 12.28
C ALA A 244 8.72 21.84 11.28
N ALA A 245 9.80 21.07 11.21
CA ALA A 245 10.86 21.23 10.19
C ALA A 245 10.78 20.09 9.16
N PRO A 246 10.14 20.29 8.01
CA PRO A 246 9.73 19.21 7.11
C PRO A 246 10.86 18.52 6.37
N ASP A 247 12.08 19.02 6.34
CA ASP A 247 13.05 18.65 5.31
C ASP A 247 14.48 18.36 5.74
N VAL A 248 14.73 18.13 7.02
CA VAL A 248 16.11 17.94 7.46
C VAL A 248 16.44 16.45 7.59
N GLY A 249 16.88 15.85 6.50
CA GLY A 249 17.85 14.76 6.52
C GLY A 249 17.36 13.32 6.79
N GLY A 250 16.15 13.07 7.24
CA GLY A 250 15.68 11.72 7.59
C GLY A 250 14.74 11.07 6.58
N MET A 251 14.33 9.81 6.83
CA MET A 251 13.39 9.03 6.03
C MET A 251 13.87 8.74 4.60
N ARG A 252 14.98 8.03 4.46
CA ARG A 252 15.55 7.64 3.16
C ARG A 252 15.15 6.24 2.69
N GLY A 253 14.35 5.51 3.47
CA GLY A 253 13.82 4.21 3.08
C GLY A 253 12.92 4.28 1.85
N ARG A 254 12.77 3.15 1.15
CA ARG A 254 12.02 3.06 -0.12
C ARG A 254 10.52 3.37 0.03
N LYS A 255 9.97 3.21 1.22
CA LYS A 255 8.57 3.45 1.56
C LYS A 255 8.43 4.41 2.72
N LEU A 256 7.32 5.11 2.74
CA LEU A 256 6.83 5.82 3.92
C LEU A 256 5.64 5.06 4.49
N TYR A 257 5.57 4.98 5.81
CA TYR A 257 4.45 4.43 6.58
C TYR A 257 3.89 5.57 7.43
N ALA A 258 2.68 6.01 7.13
CA ALA A 258 2.01 7.07 7.87
C ALA A 258 0.89 6.50 8.74
N PHE A 259 0.85 6.96 9.99
CA PHE A 259 -0.15 6.64 11.00
C PHE A 259 -0.85 7.94 11.39
N ALA A 260 -2.14 8.05 11.09
CA ALA A 260 -2.88 9.29 11.29
C ALA A 260 -4.23 9.01 11.96
N ARG A 261 -4.74 9.94 12.75
CA ARG A 261 -6.03 9.82 13.43
C ARG A 261 -7.05 10.77 12.83
N LYS A 262 -8.25 10.29 12.62
CA LYS A 262 -9.38 11.13 12.23
C LYS A 262 -9.74 12.07 13.39
N ARG A 263 -9.81 13.37 13.10
CA ARG A 263 -10.28 14.39 14.05
C ARG A 263 -11.78 14.36 14.23
#